data_10a81e96acef02699abf6d2d800dbfd2
#
_entry.id   10a81e96acef02699abf6d2d800dbfd2
#
_cell.length_a   1.000
_cell.length_b   1.000
_cell.length_c   1.000
_cell.angle_alpha   90.00
_cell.angle_beta   90.00
_cell.angle_gamma   90.00
#
_symmetry.space_group_name_H-M   'P 1'
#
loop_
_entity.id
_entity.type
_entity.pdbx_description
1 polymer ?
#
loop_
_entity_poly.entity_id
_entity_poly.type
_entity_poly.pdbx_seq_one_letter_code
_entity_poly.pdbx_strand_id
1 'polypeptide(L)'
;MIVNIHGFESSGENSKYKWLKENYQCEIYSPTFDYRNTNPRIVLKTLRDKINAVQRADASEPVCIVGSSLGGFFANILSVIFPNARTVMLNPSLLPFLTLGKKHDLPVWIRKEYASLVAEYVYEHPSYDNVMVLLSDEDEEINHEVLTYPMLPKQFRNVHTVHATHRMEISDEIGDMIKKFFA
;
A
#
# COMPACT_ATOMS: atom_id res chain seq x y z
N MET A 1 4.66 -9.04 12.67
CA MET A 1 3.99 -7.71 12.69
C MET A 1 3.29 -7.43 11.36
N ILE A 2 2.12 -6.76 11.38
CA ILE A 2 1.46 -6.25 10.16
C ILE A 2 1.46 -4.72 10.17
N VAL A 3 1.82 -4.09 9.05
CA VAL A 3 1.73 -2.63 8.83
C VAL A 3 0.53 -2.36 7.93
N ASN A 4 -0.47 -1.63 8.43
CA ASN A 4 -1.63 -1.19 7.66
C ASN A 4 -1.48 0.29 7.29
N ILE A 5 -1.55 0.61 6.00
CA ILE A 5 -1.36 1.96 5.47
C ILE A 5 -2.64 2.40 4.77
N HIS A 6 -3.30 3.39 5.36
CA HIS A 6 -4.59 3.88 4.86
C HIS A 6 -4.46 4.74 3.61
N GLY A 7 -5.57 4.90 2.88
CA GLY A 7 -5.68 5.78 1.72
C GLY A 7 -5.85 7.26 2.08
N PHE A 8 -5.90 8.11 1.05
CA PHE A 8 -6.14 9.54 1.21
C PHE A 8 -7.51 9.80 1.88
N GLU A 9 -7.58 10.81 2.74
CA GLU A 9 -8.80 11.16 3.51
C GLU A 9 -9.38 10.02 4.35
N SER A 10 -8.53 9.08 4.81
CA SER A 10 -8.88 7.98 5.70
C SER A 10 -8.07 8.07 7.00
N SER A 11 -8.07 7.02 7.80
CA SER A 11 -7.32 6.93 9.05
C SER A 11 -6.75 5.54 9.28
N GLY A 12 -5.88 5.41 10.27
CA GLY A 12 -5.37 4.12 10.73
C GLY A 12 -6.45 3.17 11.24
N GLU A 13 -7.58 3.67 11.73
CA GLU A 13 -8.71 2.86 12.23
C GLU A 13 -9.74 2.51 11.14
N ASN A 14 -9.29 2.32 9.90
CA ASN A 14 -10.15 1.97 8.77
C ASN A 14 -10.69 0.52 8.84
N SER A 15 -11.55 0.15 7.87
CA SER A 15 -12.14 -1.20 7.79
C SER A 15 -11.08 -2.31 7.67
N LYS A 16 -9.96 -2.06 6.95
CA LYS A 16 -8.84 -3.01 6.82
C LYS A 16 -8.17 -3.28 8.17
N TYR A 17 -7.91 -2.22 8.96
CA TYR A 17 -7.40 -2.37 10.32
C TYR A 17 -8.31 -3.23 11.20
N LYS A 18 -9.63 -2.97 11.17
CA LYS A 18 -10.60 -3.74 11.95
C LYS A 18 -10.56 -5.22 11.55
N TRP A 19 -10.62 -5.50 10.25
CA TRP A 19 -10.53 -6.85 9.73
C TRP A 19 -9.21 -7.55 10.13
N LEU A 20 -8.07 -6.85 10.03
CA LEU A 20 -6.77 -7.39 10.45
C LEU A 20 -6.76 -7.73 11.94
N LYS A 21 -7.32 -6.86 12.79
CA LYS A 21 -7.43 -7.10 14.24
C LYS A 21 -8.27 -8.33 14.59
N GLU A 22 -9.29 -8.62 13.82
CA GLU A 22 -10.17 -9.77 14.01
C GLU A 22 -9.53 -11.08 13.54
N ASN A 23 -8.63 -11.02 12.57
CA ASN A 23 -8.08 -12.20 11.89
C ASN A 23 -6.63 -12.54 12.24
N TYR A 24 -5.88 -11.65 12.91
CA TYR A 24 -4.48 -11.87 13.26
C TYR A 24 -4.18 -11.56 14.73
N GLN A 25 -3.40 -12.43 15.39
CA GLN A 25 -2.98 -12.30 16.80
C GLN A 25 -1.60 -11.66 16.96
N CYS A 26 -1.16 -10.84 16.02
CA CYS A 26 0.14 -10.15 16.06
C CYS A 26 -0.01 -8.64 16.24
N GLU A 27 1.09 -7.94 16.43
CA GLU A 27 1.09 -6.48 16.42
C GLU A 27 0.63 -5.96 15.07
N ILE A 28 -0.36 -5.03 15.08
CA ILE A 28 -0.78 -4.30 13.88
C ILE A 28 -0.45 -2.83 14.08
N TYR A 29 0.52 -2.35 13.32
CA TYR A 29 0.88 -0.95 13.26
C TYR A 29 0.07 -0.24 12.19
N SER A 30 -0.82 0.65 12.59
CA SER A 30 -1.75 1.34 11.69
C SER A 30 -1.79 2.84 12.04
N PRO A 31 -0.77 3.61 11.63
CA PRO A 31 -0.71 5.04 11.91
C PRO A 31 -1.71 5.83 11.08
N THR A 32 -2.18 6.96 11.62
CA THR A 32 -2.96 7.94 10.86
C THR A 32 -2.04 9.05 10.37
N PHE A 33 -2.11 9.35 9.08
CA PHE A 33 -1.37 10.43 8.44
C PHE A 33 -2.32 11.48 7.86
N ASP A 34 -2.00 12.75 8.06
CA ASP A 34 -2.59 13.85 7.29
C ASP A 34 -1.78 14.03 5.99
N TYR A 35 -2.14 13.29 4.97
CA TYR A 35 -1.44 13.32 3.67
C TYR A 35 -1.54 14.67 2.95
N ARG A 36 -2.51 15.50 3.31
CA ARG A 36 -2.67 16.83 2.71
C ARG A 36 -1.60 17.82 3.18
N ASN A 37 -1.12 17.64 4.41
CA ASN A 37 -0.18 18.56 5.06
C ASN A 37 1.16 17.92 5.43
N THR A 38 1.29 16.59 5.30
CA THR A 38 2.53 15.88 5.64
C THR A 38 3.37 15.61 4.39
N ASN A 39 4.67 15.92 4.45
CA ASN A 39 5.59 15.56 3.39
C ASN A 39 5.61 14.03 3.19
N PRO A 40 5.40 13.52 1.96
CA PRO A 40 5.42 12.08 1.66
C PRO A 40 6.68 11.36 2.14
N ARG A 41 7.83 12.03 2.15
CA ARG A 41 9.08 11.45 2.67
C ARG A 41 9.06 11.26 4.18
N ILE A 42 8.34 12.11 4.93
CA ILE A 42 8.14 11.92 6.38
C ILE A 42 7.26 10.70 6.63
N VAL A 43 6.18 10.54 5.85
CA VAL A 43 5.32 9.34 5.92
C VAL A 43 6.16 8.08 5.69
N LEU A 44 6.90 8.04 4.57
CA LEU A 44 7.78 6.91 4.23
C LEU A 44 8.81 6.64 5.33
N LYS A 45 9.46 7.69 5.85
CA LYS A 45 10.44 7.57 6.94
C LYS A 45 9.81 6.95 8.19
N THR A 46 8.63 7.42 8.60
CA THR A 46 7.93 6.92 9.79
C THR A 46 7.62 5.42 9.67
N LEU A 47 7.09 4.99 8.52
CA LEU A 47 6.79 3.58 8.25
C LEU A 47 8.06 2.72 8.24
N ARG A 48 9.11 3.18 7.55
CA ARG A 48 10.40 2.50 7.47
C ARG A 48 11.06 2.37 8.85
N ASP A 49 11.04 3.42 9.66
CA ASP A 49 11.67 3.42 10.98
C ASP A 49 10.97 2.42 11.92
N LYS A 50 9.64 2.27 11.83
CA LYS A 50 8.89 1.25 12.59
C LYS A 50 9.30 -0.16 12.17
N ILE A 51 9.35 -0.46 10.87
CA ILE A 51 9.76 -1.78 10.37
C ILE A 51 11.21 -2.08 10.81
N ASN A 52 12.12 -1.13 10.63
CA ASN A 52 13.52 -1.27 11.05
C ASN A 52 13.66 -1.50 12.57
N ALA A 53 12.82 -0.88 13.38
CA ALA A 53 12.84 -1.09 14.84
C ALA A 53 12.46 -2.53 15.20
N VAL A 54 11.44 -3.09 14.56
CA VAL A 54 11.02 -4.48 14.76
C VAL A 54 12.11 -5.45 14.31
N GLN A 55 12.65 -5.29 13.10
CA GLN A 55 13.70 -6.17 12.58
C GLN A 55 15.02 -6.09 13.35
N ARG A 56 15.32 -4.94 13.99
CA ARG A 56 16.46 -4.83 14.91
C ARG A 56 16.23 -5.55 16.24
N ALA A 57 14.98 -5.59 16.72
CA ALA A 57 14.63 -6.31 17.93
C ALA A 57 14.60 -7.83 17.71
N ASP A 58 14.06 -8.25 16.57
CA ASP A 58 14.04 -9.64 16.12
C ASP A 58 14.09 -9.69 14.58
N ALA A 59 15.23 -10.08 14.02
CA ALA A 59 15.43 -10.19 12.58
C ALA A 59 14.58 -11.31 11.92
N SER A 60 14.09 -12.26 12.74
CA SER A 60 13.24 -13.35 12.26
C SER A 60 11.75 -13.02 12.26
N GLU A 61 11.35 -11.90 12.90
CA GLU A 61 9.94 -11.48 12.95
C GLU A 61 9.41 -11.18 11.54
N PRO A 62 8.41 -11.94 11.06
CA PRO A 62 7.84 -11.70 9.75
C PRO A 62 7.13 -10.35 9.69
N VAL A 63 7.40 -9.60 8.62
CA VAL A 63 6.73 -8.32 8.35
C VAL A 63 5.79 -8.50 7.17
N CYS A 64 4.52 -8.17 7.40
CA CYS A 64 3.49 -8.08 6.37
C CYS A 64 3.06 -6.62 6.22
N ILE A 65 2.75 -6.19 5.00
CA ILE A 65 2.33 -4.83 4.70
C ILE A 65 1.00 -4.88 3.93
N VAL A 66 0.02 -4.10 4.36
CA VAL A 66 -1.23 -3.89 3.63
C VAL A 66 -1.37 -2.40 3.33
N GLY A 67 -1.47 -2.03 2.07
CA GLY A 67 -1.65 -0.63 1.67
C GLY A 67 -2.87 -0.47 0.75
N SER A 68 -3.76 0.48 1.06
CA SER A 68 -4.95 0.76 0.26
C SER A 68 -4.85 2.13 -0.42
N SER A 69 -5.16 2.21 -1.72
CA SER A 69 -5.13 3.46 -2.49
C SER A 69 -3.78 4.17 -2.37
N LEU A 70 -3.72 5.38 -1.81
CA LEU A 70 -2.46 6.07 -1.51
C LEU A 70 -1.54 5.26 -0.57
N GLY A 71 -2.11 4.51 0.37
CA GLY A 71 -1.35 3.58 1.20
C GLY A 71 -0.68 2.47 0.38
N GLY A 72 -1.29 2.08 -0.74
CA GLY A 72 -0.71 1.15 -1.71
C GLY A 72 0.56 1.69 -2.39
N PHE A 73 0.62 3.00 -2.63
CA PHE A 73 1.85 3.65 -3.10
C PHE A 73 3.01 3.49 -2.11
N PHE A 74 2.76 3.75 -0.82
CA PHE A 74 3.79 3.56 0.20
C PHE A 74 4.15 2.08 0.39
N ALA A 75 3.15 1.19 0.32
CA ALA A 75 3.38 -0.25 0.38
C ALA A 75 4.28 -0.73 -0.77
N ASN A 76 4.07 -0.21 -1.99
CA ASN A 76 4.94 -0.48 -3.14
C ASN A 76 6.40 -0.08 -2.86
N ILE A 77 6.64 1.13 -2.36
CA ILE A 77 8.00 1.59 -2.02
C ILE A 77 8.62 0.72 -0.91
N LEU A 78 7.83 0.40 0.12
CA LEU A 78 8.31 -0.45 1.21
C LEU A 78 8.64 -1.87 0.75
N SER A 79 7.94 -2.42 -0.25
CA SER A 79 8.27 -3.73 -0.82
C SER A 79 9.63 -3.74 -1.53
N VAL A 80 10.06 -2.59 -2.08
CA VAL A 80 11.39 -2.40 -2.65
C VAL A 80 12.45 -2.33 -1.54
N ILE A 81 12.17 -1.56 -0.49
CA ILE A 81 13.11 -1.35 0.63
C ILE A 81 13.24 -2.63 1.49
N PHE A 82 12.15 -3.37 1.66
CA PHE A 82 12.07 -4.60 2.46
C PHE A 82 11.61 -5.79 1.60
N PRO A 83 12.47 -6.32 0.71
CA PRO A 83 12.07 -7.32 -0.27
C PRO A 83 11.60 -8.66 0.33
N ASN A 84 11.90 -8.90 1.61
CA ASN A 84 11.42 -10.08 2.34
C ASN A 84 10.05 -9.87 3.00
N ALA A 85 9.52 -8.64 3.02
CA ALA A 85 8.19 -8.37 3.55
C ALA A 85 7.12 -8.83 2.55
N ARG A 86 6.09 -9.54 3.04
CA ARG A 86 4.92 -9.86 2.22
C ARG A 86 4.01 -8.65 2.13
N THR A 87 3.78 -8.15 0.92
CA THR A 87 3.08 -6.88 0.69
C THR A 87 1.81 -7.11 -0.12
N VAL A 88 0.68 -6.62 0.39
CA VAL A 88 -0.61 -6.59 -0.30
C VAL A 88 -0.97 -5.14 -0.63
N MET A 89 -1.23 -4.86 -1.89
CA MET A 89 -1.70 -3.57 -2.37
C MET A 89 -3.15 -3.68 -2.84
N LEU A 90 -4.02 -2.85 -2.28
CA LEU A 90 -5.45 -2.80 -2.58
C LEU A 90 -5.74 -1.51 -3.36
N ASN A 91 -6.11 -1.61 -4.64
CA ASN A 91 -6.34 -0.47 -5.53
C ASN A 91 -5.24 0.59 -5.44
N PRO A 92 -3.95 0.25 -5.62
CA PRO A 92 -2.86 1.18 -5.34
C PRO A 92 -2.85 2.38 -6.28
N SER A 93 -2.71 3.57 -5.71
CA SER A 93 -2.47 4.82 -6.45
C SER A 93 -0.98 4.98 -6.73
N LEU A 94 -0.44 4.28 -7.73
CA LEU A 94 1.02 4.28 -8.01
C LEU A 94 1.56 5.61 -8.56
N LEU A 95 0.67 6.48 -9.06
CA LEU A 95 0.99 7.83 -9.55
C LEU A 95 0.20 8.90 -8.78
N PRO A 96 0.47 9.09 -7.46
CA PRO A 96 -0.35 9.95 -6.60
C PRO A 96 -0.41 11.41 -7.07
N PHE A 97 0.65 11.90 -7.71
CA PHE A 97 0.68 13.26 -8.26
C PHE A 97 -0.31 13.47 -9.40
N LEU A 98 -0.76 12.38 -10.08
CA LEU A 98 -1.81 12.42 -11.10
C LEU A 98 -3.18 12.14 -10.49
N THR A 99 -3.32 11.05 -9.73
CA THR A 99 -4.61 10.58 -9.20
C THR A 99 -5.22 11.55 -8.18
N LEU A 100 -4.38 12.15 -7.31
CA LEU A 100 -4.83 13.07 -6.27
C LEU A 100 -4.72 14.55 -6.67
N GLY A 101 -3.83 14.87 -7.62
CA GLY A 101 -3.43 16.25 -7.89
C GLY A 101 -4.55 17.16 -8.36
N LYS A 102 -5.46 16.69 -9.22
CA LYS A 102 -6.58 17.48 -9.74
C LYS A 102 -7.82 17.39 -8.87
N LYS A 103 -8.12 16.20 -8.36
CA LYS A 103 -9.36 15.91 -7.64
C LYS A 103 -9.37 16.51 -6.22
N HIS A 104 -8.21 16.49 -5.55
CA HIS A 104 -8.11 16.85 -4.14
C HIS A 104 -7.31 18.13 -3.87
N ASP A 105 -6.96 18.88 -4.91
CA ASP A 105 -6.23 20.16 -4.81
C ASP A 105 -5.00 20.09 -3.88
N LEU A 106 -4.19 19.05 -4.06
CA LEU A 106 -2.97 18.89 -3.27
C LEU A 106 -1.98 20.03 -3.55
N PRO A 107 -1.32 20.57 -2.52
CA PRO A 107 -0.26 21.57 -2.69
C PRO A 107 0.79 21.13 -3.70
N VAL A 108 1.27 22.06 -4.51
CA VAL A 108 2.26 21.79 -5.59
C VAL A 108 3.51 21.12 -5.03
N TRP A 109 3.98 21.53 -3.84
CA TRP A 109 5.16 20.96 -3.23
C TRP A 109 4.96 19.49 -2.84
N ILE A 110 3.77 19.09 -2.35
CA ILE A 110 3.44 17.69 -2.06
C ILE A 110 3.42 16.86 -3.35
N ARG A 111 2.81 17.38 -4.42
CA ARG A 111 2.80 16.70 -5.72
C ARG A 111 4.19 16.46 -6.27
N LYS A 112 5.09 17.46 -6.12
CA LYS A 112 6.51 17.31 -6.50
C LYS A 112 7.22 16.20 -5.72
N GLU A 113 6.96 16.11 -4.41
CA GLU A 113 7.56 15.04 -3.58
C GLU A 113 7.04 13.65 -3.99
N TYR A 114 5.74 13.50 -4.29
CA TYR A 114 5.22 12.24 -4.83
C TYR A 114 5.87 11.90 -6.19
N ALA A 115 5.99 12.86 -7.10
CA ALA A 115 6.64 12.63 -8.39
C ALA A 115 8.11 12.20 -8.23
N SER A 116 8.84 12.80 -7.29
CA SER A 116 10.21 12.42 -6.95
C SER A 116 10.29 10.99 -6.42
N LEU A 117 9.41 10.60 -5.49
CA LEU A 117 9.36 9.24 -4.96
C LEU A 117 8.98 8.20 -6.03
N VAL A 118 8.08 8.55 -6.97
CA VAL A 118 7.77 7.70 -8.12
C VAL A 118 9.03 7.45 -8.96
N ALA A 119 9.78 8.50 -9.28
CA ALA A 119 11.01 8.38 -10.07
C ALA A 119 12.10 7.56 -9.34
N GLU A 120 12.13 7.60 -8.00
CA GLU A 120 13.11 6.87 -7.20
C GLU A 120 12.78 5.38 -7.07
N TYR A 121 11.49 5.01 -6.94
CA TYR A 121 11.11 3.67 -6.45
C TYR A 121 10.15 2.89 -7.32
N VAL A 122 9.23 3.52 -8.06
CA VAL A 122 8.11 2.78 -8.68
C VAL A 122 8.56 1.79 -9.77
N TYR A 123 9.71 2.01 -10.36
CA TYR A 123 10.26 1.12 -11.38
C TYR A 123 11.24 0.06 -10.84
N GLU A 124 11.54 0.07 -9.55
CA GLU A 124 12.46 -0.88 -8.93
C GLU A 124 11.68 -1.95 -8.13
N HIS A 125 11.83 -3.21 -8.51
CA HIS A 125 11.14 -4.31 -7.84
C HIS A 125 12.08 -5.52 -7.71
N PRO A 126 12.77 -5.65 -6.57
CA PRO A 126 13.75 -6.72 -6.36
C PRO A 126 13.10 -8.09 -6.09
N SER A 127 11.83 -8.15 -5.68
CA SER A 127 11.13 -9.41 -5.42
C SER A 127 9.65 -9.32 -5.79
N TYR A 128 9.25 -10.05 -6.82
CA TYR A 128 7.87 -10.07 -7.31
C TYR A 128 6.99 -11.09 -6.60
N ASP A 129 7.57 -12.13 -6.00
CA ASP A 129 6.82 -13.23 -5.38
C ASP A 129 6.23 -12.82 -4.01
N ASN A 130 6.82 -11.80 -3.37
CA ASN A 130 6.38 -11.30 -2.07
C ASN A 130 5.40 -10.11 -2.18
N VAL A 131 4.86 -9.85 -3.37
CA VAL A 131 3.89 -8.76 -3.59
C VAL A 131 2.64 -9.31 -4.25
N MET A 132 1.48 -8.99 -3.67
CA MET A 132 0.16 -9.26 -4.25
C MET A 132 -0.57 -7.93 -4.49
N VAL A 133 -1.17 -7.79 -5.67
CA VAL A 133 -1.96 -6.62 -6.05
C VAL A 133 -3.40 -7.05 -6.30
N LEU A 134 -4.34 -6.45 -5.60
CA LEU A 134 -5.76 -6.62 -5.81
C LEU A 134 -6.34 -5.34 -6.43
N LEU A 135 -6.98 -5.47 -7.58
CA LEU A 135 -7.57 -4.37 -8.34
C LEU A 135 -9.08 -4.60 -8.45
N SER A 136 -9.86 -3.58 -8.14
CA SER A 136 -11.31 -3.63 -8.29
C SER A 136 -11.71 -3.46 -9.76
N ASP A 137 -12.68 -4.26 -10.21
CA ASP A 137 -13.29 -4.11 -11.54
C ASP A 137 -14.23 -2.90 -11.63
N GLU A 138 -14.74 -2.41 -10.49
CA GLU A 138 -15.61 -1.24 -10.38
C GLU A 138 -14.92 -0.08 -9.64
N ASP A 139 -13.60 0.14 -9.86
CA ASP A 139 -12.87 1.25 -9.26
C ASP A 139 -13.28 2.58 -9.92
N GLU A 140 -14.05 3.38 -9.19
CA GLU A 140 -14.55 4.69 -9.63
C GLU A 140 -13.54 5.83 -9.48
N GLU A 141 -12.40 5.58 -8.79
CA GLU A 141 -11.38 6.59 -8.49
C GLU A 141 -10.13 6.47 -9.36
N ILE A 142 -9.70 5.23 -9.65
CA ILE A 142 -8.46 4.94 -10.37
C ILE A 142 -8.77 4.10 -11.61
N ASN A 143 -8.46 4.64 -12.77
CA ASN A 143 -8.45 3.85 -13.99
C ASN A 143 -7.19 2.98 -14.02
N HIS A 144 -7.32 1.72 -13.57
CA HIS A 144 -6.21 0.79 -13.46
C HIS A 144 -5.56 0.44 -14.80
N GLU A 145 -6.31 0.41 -15.91
CA GLU A 145 -5.80 0.16 -17.26
C GLU A 145 -4.77 1.22 -17.69
N VAL A 146 -4.96 2.46 -17.24
CA VAL A 146 -4.11 3.60 -17.62
C VAL A 146 -3.05 3.92 -16.57
N LEU A 147 -3.40 3.79 -15.27
CA LEU A 147 -2.58 4.35 -14.19
C LEU A 147 -1.90 3.30 -13.32
N THR A 148 -2.35 2.04 -13.33
CA THR A 148 -1.79 1.00 -12.48
C THR A 148 -1.07 -0.07 -13.29
N TYR A 149 -1.74 -0.74 -14.22
CA TYR A 149 -1.14 -1.82 -15.01
C TYR A 149 0.14 -1.41 -15.75
N PRO A 150 0.25 -0.21 -16.37
CA PRO A 150 1.49 0.20 -17.03
C PRO A 150 2.68 0.40 -16.07
N MET A 151 2.38 0.59 -14.78
CA MET A 151 3.39 0.81 -13.73
C MET A 151 3.83 -0.48 -13.05
N LEU A 152 3.05 -1.56 -13.20
CA LEU A 152 3.41 -2.86 -12.65
C LEU A 152 4.40 -3.56 -13.57
N PRO A 153 5.50 -4.09 -13.05
CA PRO A 153 6.43 -4.90 -13.84
C PRO A 153 5.73 -6.12 -14.46
N LYS A 154 6.08 -6.46 -15.69
CA LYS A 154 5.50 -7.62 -16.41
C LYS A 154 5.71 -8.96 -15.69
N GLN A 155 6.66 -9.01 -14.77
CA GLN A 155 6.98 -10.17 -13.95
C GLN A 155 6.03 -10.37 -12.76
N PHE A 156 5.23 -9.37 -12.40
CA PHE A 156 4.22 -9.53 -11.34
C PHE A 156 3.20 -10.60 -11.74
N ARG A 157 3.19 -11.70 -11.00
CA ARG A 157 2.27 -12.83 -11.22
C ARG A 157 1.05 -12.81 -10.31
N ASN A 158 1.17 -12.14 -9.16
CA ASN A 158 0.12 -12.04 -8.15
C ASN A 158 -0.69 -10.74 -8.33
N VAL A 159 -1.20 -10.48 -9.53
CA VAL A 159 -2.14 -9.38 -9.80
C VAL A 159 -3.50 -10.00 -10.08
N HIS A 160 -4.49 -9.65 -9.27
CA HIS A 160 -5.83 -10.21 -9.34
C HIS A 160 -6.86 -9.10 -9.45
N THR A 161 -7.85 -9.29 -10.32
CA THR A 161 -9.04 -8.43 -10.37
C THR A 161 -10.12 -9.05 -9.50
N VAL A 162 -10.74 -8.25 -8.64
CA VAL A 162 -11.81 -8.65 -7.73
C VAL A 162 -13.03 -7.77 -7.92
N HIS A 163 -14.22 -8.32 -7.67
CA HIS A 163 -15.45 -7.55 -7.75
C HIS A 163 -15.61 -6.65 -6.52
N ALA A 164 -15.28 -5.38 -6.67
CA ALA A 164 -15.31 -4.39 -5.61
C ALA A 164 -15.28 -2.97 -6.17
N THR A 165 -15.58 -1.97 -5.33
CA THR A 165 -15.37 -0.54 -5.59
C THR A 165 -13.96 -0.10 -5.16
N HIS A 166 -13.61 1.19 -5.35
CA HIS A 166 -12.31 1.73 -4.93
C HIS A 166 -12.00 1.45 -3.45
N ARG A 167 -12.99 1.53 -2.56
CA ARG A 167 -12.80 1.30 -1.12
C ARG A 167 -12.42 -0.14 -0.78
N MET A 168 -12.76 -1.08 -1.62
CA MET A 168 -12.43 -2.51 -1.49
C MET A 168 -12.65 -3.03 -0.05
N GLU A 169 -13.91 -3.12 0.39
CA GLU A 169 -14.20 -3.79 1.67
C GLU A 169 -13.71 -5.25 1.60
N ILE A 170 -13.14 -5.74 2.70
CA ILE A 170 -12.58 -7.09 2.73
C ILE A 170 -13.71 -8.12 2.82
N SER A 171 -14.10 -8.67 1.67
CA SER A 171 -15.00 -9.83 1.59
C SER A 171 -14.29 -11.10 2.05
N ASP A 172 -15.05 -12.20 2.24
CA ASP A 172 -14.47 -13.50 2.59
C ASP A 172 -13.44 -13.95 1.54
N GLU A 173 -13.74 -13.76 0.24
CA GLU A 173 -12.84 -14.09 -0.86
C GLU A 173 -11.53 -13.31 -0.77
N ILE A 174 -11.60 -11.99 -0.63
CA ILE A 174 -10.42 -11.12 -0.50
C ILE A 174 -9.65 -11.47 0.77
N GLY A 175 -10.36 -11.72 1.87
CA GLY A 175 -9.78 -12.13 3.14
C GLY A 175 -9.00 -13.43 3.04
N ASP A 176 -9.55 -14.44 2.37
CA ASP A 176 -8.89 -15.73 2.16
C ASP A 176 -7.64 -15.60 1.27
N MET A 177 -7.69 -14.74 0.24
CA MET A 177 -6.51 -14.44 -0.58
C MET A 177 -5.39 -13.82 0.27
N ILE A 178 -5.70 -12.85 1.12
CA ILE A 178 -4.72 -12.19 2.01
C ILE A 178 -4.15 -13.19 3.02
N LYS A 179 -5.00 -13.99 3.67
CA LYS A 179 -4.57 -15.01 4.63
C LYS A 179 -3.63 -16.04 3.99
N LYS A 180 -4.00 -16.55 2.82
CA LYS A 180 -3.17 -17.50 2.07
C LYS A 180 -1.84 -16.90 1.67
N PHE A 181 -1.82 -15.61 1.30
CA PHE A 181 -0.61 -14.92 0.89
C PHE A 181 0.31 -14.63 2.08
N PHE A 182 -0.23 -14.38 3.29
CA PHE A 182 0.55 -14.12 4.50
C PHE A 182 0.98 -15.40 5.25
N ALA A 183 0.40 -16.55 4.94
CA ALA A 183 0.81 -17.86 5.49
C ALA A 183 2.18 -18.31 4.94
#